data_5d862f88ed099fba6d6540fbdb9504f1
#
_entry.id   5d862f88ed099fba6d6540fbdb9504f1
#
_cell.length_a   1.000
_cell.length_b   1.000
_cell.length_c   1.000
_cell.angle_alpha   90.00
_cell.angle_beta   90.00
_cell.angle_gamma   90.00
#
_symmetry.space_group_name_H-M   'P 1'
#
loop_
_entity.id
_entity.type
_entity.pdbx_description
1 polymer ?
#
loop_
_entity_poly.entity_id
_entity_poly.type
_entity_poly.pdbx_seq_one_letter_code
_entity_poly.pdbx_strand_id
1 'polypeptide(L)'
;MEKVFASPSRYVQGKDVFKTGLSHVLALGNRLLLLCDPIVYDLVGKELEENLVAAGATVYHESFNGEASNKEVSRVAEIVKEHELTVVVGLGGGKTIDTAKAIAD
;
A
#
# COMPACT_ATOMS: atom_id res chain seq x y z
N MET A 1 -7.55 19.35 -15.18
CA MET A 1 -7.37 19.06 -14.79
C MET A 1 -6.73 18.42 -14.24
N GLU A 2 -6.14 18.50 -14.16
CA GLU A 2 -5.47 17.92 -13.63
C GLU A 2 -5.56 17.58 -12.36
N LYS A 3 -6.22 18.05 -11.69
CA LYS A 3 -6.46 17.82 -10.45
C LYS A 3 -7.02 16.59 -10.14
N VAL A 4 -7.71 16.12 -10.97
CA VAL A 4 -8.28 14.84 -10.83
C VAL A 4 -7.24 13.83 -10.55
N PHE A 5 -6.14 13.97 -11.19
CA PHE A 5 -5.12 13.03 -11.00
C PHE A 5 -4.37 13.22 -9.76
N ALA A 6 -4.60 14.36 -9.12
CA ALA A 6 -3.97 14.63 -7.88
C ALA A 6 -4.76 14.05 -6.72
N SER A 7 -5.86 13.40 -6.99
CA SER A 7 -6.59 12.74 -5.92
C SER A 7 -5.70 11.74 -5.24
N PRO A 8 -5.59 11.80 -3.93
CA PRO A 8 -4.73 10.85 -3.22
C PRO A 8 -5.32 9.46 -3.26
N SER A 9 -4.46 8.47 -3.15
CA SER A 9 -4.88 7.11 -3.00
C SER A 9 -5.48 6.94 -1.60
N ARG A 10 -6.25 5.91 -1.42
CA ARG A 10 -6.78 5.61 -0.10
C ARG A 10 -5.76 4.82 0.68
N TYR A 11 -5.61 5.17 1.95
CA TYR A 11 -4.68 4.47 2.82
C TYR A 11 -5.43 3.43 3.66
N VAL A 12 -4.85 2.25 3.77
CA VAL A 12 -5.38 1.20 4.65
C VAL A 12 -4.22 0.65 5.47
N GLN A 13 -4.42 0.55 6.77
CA GLN A 13 -3.43 -0.07 7.62
C GLN A 13 -3.59 -1.58 7.50
N GLY A 14 -2.47 -2.27 7.19
CA GLY A 14 -2.54 -3.69 6.86
C GLY A 14 -3.17 -4.56 7.94
N LYS A 15 -2.93 -4.22 9.21
CA LYS A 15 -3.51 -5.02 10.29
C LYS A 15 -5.04 -4.97 10.29
N ASP A 16 -5.62 -3.90 9.73
CA ASP A 16 -7.07 -3.79 9.67
C ASP A 16 -7.65 -4.75 8.64
N VAL A 17 -6.85 -5.11 7.63
CA VAL A 17 -7.29 -6.07 6.63
C VAL A 17 -7.56 -7.42 7.26
N PHE A 18 -6.70 -7.82 8.21
CA PHE A 18 -6.88 -9.09 8.90
C PHE A 18 -8.11 -9.08 9.80
N LYS A 19 -8.51 -7.88 10.26
CA LYS A 19 -9.68 -7.75 11.10
C LYS A 19 -10.97 -7.67 10.31
N THR A 20 -10.99 -6.85 9.27
CA THR A 20 -12.22 -6.55 8.53
C THR A 20 -12.40 -7.38 7.27
N GLY A 21 -11.33 -8.06 6.83
CA GLY A 21 -11.40 -8.92 5.67
C GLY A 21 -11.02 -8.23 4.37
N LEU A 22 -10.77 -9.04 3.36
CA LEU A 22 -10.30 -8.54 2.07
C LEU A 22 -11.35 -7.74 1.33
N SER A 23 -12.61 -8.11 1.48
CA SER A 23 -13.68 -7.45 0.73
C SER A 23 -13.77 -5.96 1.06
N HIS A 24 -13.45 -5.59 2.32
CA HIS A 24 -13.47 -4.20 2.70
C HIS A 24 -12.43 -3.40 1.92
N VAL A 25 -11.22 -3.96 1.79
CA VAL A 25 -10.15 -3.32 1.05
C VAL A 25 -10.49 -3.25 -0.43
N LEU A 26 -10.99 -4.34 -0.98
CA LEU A 26 -11.30 -4.41 -2.39
C LEU A 26 -12.45 -3.48 -2.77
N ALA A 27 -13.30 -3.14 -1.82
CA ALA A 27 -14.36 -2.17 -2.05
C ALA A 27 -13.78 -0.77 -2.26
N LEU A 28 -12.59 -0.49 -1.75
CA LEU A 28 -11.92 0.79 -1.94
C LEU A 28 -11.21 0.87 -3.28
N GLY A 29 -10.78 -0.28 -3.80
CA GLY A 29 -10.10 -0.35 -5.08
C GLY A 29 -9.40 -1.69 -5.22
N ASN A 30 -9.12 -2.07 -6.45
CA ASN A 30 -8.48 -3.34 -6.71
C ASN A 30 -7.07 -3.22 -7.29
N ARG A 31 -6.51 -2.02 -7.27
CA ARG A 31 -5.13 -1.79 -7.69
C ARG A 31 -4.40 -1.22 -6.49
N LEU A 32 -3.55 -2.03 -5.90
CA LEU A 32 -3.00 -1.73 -4.58
C LEU A 32 -1.48 -1.70 -4.56
N LEU A 33 -0.96 -0.81 -3.73
CA LEU A 33 0.45 -0.84 -3.37
C LEU A 33 0.53 -1.41 -1.97
N LEU A 34 1.37 -2.42 -1.77
CA LEU A 34 1.66 -2.95 -0.45
C LEU A 34 3.04 -2.50 -0.03
N LEU A 35 3.11 -1.60 0.93
CA LEU A 35 4.38 -1.13 1.50
C LEU A 35 4.62 -1.90 2.78
N CYS A 36 5.74 -2.61 2.86
CA CYS A 36 5.94 -3.56 3.92
C CYS A 36 7.42 -3.71 4.27
N ASP A 37 7.72 -3.80 5.55
CA ASP A 37 9.07 -4.15 5.99
C ASP A 37 9.43 -5.53 5.48
N PRO A 38 10.69 -5.80 5.12
CA PRO A 38 11.07 -7.12 4.62
C PRO A 38 10.73 -8.25 5.59
N ILE A 39 10.95 -8.04 6.88
CA ILE A 39 10.67 -9.06 7.88
C ILE A 39 9.18 -9.33 7.98
N VAL A 40 8.38 -8.26 7.99
CA VAL A 40 6.93 -8.39 8.09
C VAL A 40 6.38 -9.01 6.81
N TYR A 41 6.99 -8.69 5.67
CA TYR A 41 6.57 -9.30 4.41
C TYR A 41 6.74 -10.82 4.46
N ASP A 42 7.89 -11.28 4.97
CA ASP A 42 8.14 -12.71 5.08
C ASP A 42 7.19 -13.41 6.04
N LEU A 43 6.79 -12.69 7.10
CA LEU A 43 5.91 -13.28 8.10
C LEU A 43 4.44 -13.32 7.68
N VAL A 44 3.93 -12.20 7.18
CA VAL A 44 2.50 -12.11 6.88
C VAL A 44 2.18 -11.38 5.57
N GLY A 45 3.08 -10.51 5.11
CA GLY A 45 2.80 -9.69 3.93
C GLY A 45 2.65 -10.49 2.66
N LYS A 46 3.48 -11.51 2.51
CA LYS A 46 3.43 -12.35 1.32
C LYS A 46 2.10 -13.06 1.21
N GLU A 47 1.62 -13.58 2.34
CA GLU A 47 0.32 -14.25 2.36
C GLU A 47 -0.80 -13.27 2.05
N LEU A 48 -0.72 -12.07 2.61
CA LEU A 48 -1.72 -11.04 2.34
C LEU A 48 -1.73 -10.69 0.85
N GLU A 49 -0.55 -10.55 0.26
CA GLU A 49 -0.45 -10.25 -1.16
C GLU A 49 -1.08 -11.37 -2.00
N GLU A 50 -0.77 -12.60 -1.66
CA GLU A 50 -1.31 -13.76 -2.39
C GLU A 50 -2.82 -13.81 -2.29
N ASN A 51 -3.35 -13.53 -1.10
CA ASN A 51 -4.79 -13.55 -0.90
C ASN A 51 -5.49 -12.44 -1.68
N LEU A 52 -4.87 -11.27 -1.74
CA LEU A 52 -5.44 -10.16 -2.50
C LEU A 52 -5.44 -10.45 -3.99
N VAL A 53 -4.34 -11.03 -4.49
CA VAL A 53 -4.25 -11.39 -5.90
C VAL A 53 -5.27 -12.46 -6.24
N ALA A 54 -5.42 -13.45 -5.36
CA ALA A 54 -6.40 -14.51 -5.56
C ALA A 54 -7.83 -13.97 -5.59
N ALA A 55 -8.06 -12.85 -4.91
CA ALA A 55 -9.38 -12.21 -4.89
C ALA A 55 -9.58 -11.25 -6.06
N GLY A 56 -8.63 -11.17 -6.97
CA GLY A 56 -8.79 -10.38 -8.19
C GLY A 56 -8.06 -9.04 -8.20
N ALA A 57 -7.27 -8.74 -7.18
CA ALA A 57 -6.57 -7.47 -7.10
C ALA A 57 -5.26 -7.50 -7.84
N THR A 58 -4.82 -6.33 -8.30
CA THR A 58 -3.45 -6.14 -8.80
C THR A 58 -2.66 -5.53 -7.65
N VAL A 59 -1.58 -6.19 -7.24
CA VAL A 59 -0.81 -5.76 -6.09
C VAL A 59 0.64 -5.52 -6.49
N TYR A 60 1.16 -4.35 -6.14
CA TYR A 60 2.57 -4.03 -6.29
C TYR A 60 3.17 -3.98 -4.90
N HIS A 61 4.18 -4.80 -4.66
CA HIS A 61 4.85 -4.86 -3.37
C HIS A 61 6.12 -4.02 -3.41
N GLU A 62 6.27 -3.13 -2.42
CA GLU A 62 7.50 -2.35 -2.25
C GLU A 62 8.02 -2.58 -0.86
N SER A 63 9.30 -2.87 -0.75
CA SER A 63 9.95 -3.01 0.54
C SER A 63 10.25 -1.64 1.11
N PHE A 64 9.92 -1.45 2.38
CA PHE A 64 10.28 -0.23 3.08
C PHE A 64 11.70 -0.41 3.62
N ASN A 65 12.57 0.55 3.32
CA ASN A 65 13.97 0.43 3.68
C ASN A 65 14.32 0.95 5.06
N GLY A 66 13.33 1.34 5.83
CA GLY A 66 13.56 1.80 7.20
C GLY A 66 13.69 3.31 7.34
N GLU A 67 13.71 4.04 6.24
CA GLU A 67 13.85 5.47 6.25
C GLU A 67 12.64 6.18 5.68
N ALA A 68 11.90 6.88 6.55
CA ALA A 68 10.75 7.64 6.12
C ALA A 68 11.20 9.02 5.63
N SER A 69 11.84 9.06 4.47
CA SER A 69 12.36 10.29 3.92
C SER A 69 11.48 10.78 2.78
N ASN A 70 11.59 12.08 2.48
CA ASN A 70 10.85 12.65 1.34
C ASN A 70 11.25 11.95 0.04
N LYS A 71 12.50 11.57 -0.06
CA LYS A 71 13.00 10.89 -1.24
C LYS A 71 12.31 9.53 -1.42
N GLU A 72 12.16 8.80 -0.33
CA GLU A 72 11.52 7.50 -0.37
C GLU A 72 10.03 7.64 -0.67
N VAL A 73 9.37 8.60 -0.04
CA VAL A 73 7.96 8.86 -0.31
C VAL A 73 7.76 9.21 -1.78
N SER A 74 8.61 10.08 -2.33
CA SER A 74 8.52 10.46 -3.73
C SER A 74 8.73 9.29 -4.68
N ARG A 75 9.71 8.44 -4.35
CA ARG A 75 10.01 7.28 -5.17
C ARG A 75 8.81 6.35 -5.29
N VAL A 76 8.19 6.06 -4.15
CA VAL A 76 7.07 5.12 -4.13
C VAL A 76 5.81 5.78 -4.68
N ALA A 77 5.63 7.07 -4.43
CA ALA A 77 4.50 7.80 -4.99
C ALA A 77 4.51 7.79 -6.52
N GLU A 78 5.69 7.82 -7.13
CA GLU A 78 5.80 7.72 -8.58
C GLU A 78 5.31 6.36 -9.06
N ILE A 79 5.60 5.30 -8.32
CA ILE A 79 5.13 3.97 -8.67
C ILE A 79 3.61 3.92 -8.62
N VAL A 80 3.03 4.52 -7.57
CA VAL A 80 1.59 4.57 -7.41
C VAL A 80 0.95 5.28 -8.60
N LYS A 81 1.52 6.41 -8.98
CA LYS A 81 1.01 7.20 -10.08
C LYS A 81 1.16 6.48 -11.41
N GLU A 82 2.34 5.93 -11.64
CA GLU A 82 2.65 5.27 -12.90
C GLU A 82 1.75 4.07 -13.16
N HIS A 83 1.46 3.31 -12.15
CA HIS A 83 0.65 2.11 -12.28
C HIS A 83 -0.81 2.31 -11.89
N GLU A 84 -1.18 3.56 -11.63
CA GLU A 84 -2.57 3.92 -11.30
C GLU A 84 -3.11 3.11 -10.12
N LEU A 85 -2.29 3.02 -9.09
CA LEU A 85 -2.70 2.31 -7.88
C LEU A 85 -3.56 3.23 -7.04
N THR A 86 -4.67 2.73 -6.54
CA THR A 86 -5.66 3.56 -5.86
C THR A 86 -5.74 3.31 -4.37
N VAL A 87 -5.06 2.28 -3.88
CA VAL A 87 -5.06 1.97 -2.46
C VAL A 87 -3.63 1.70 -2.04
N VAL A 88 -3.22 2.29 -0.92
CA VAL A 88 -1.90 2.04 -0.34
C VAL A 88 -2.11 1.30 0.97
N VAL A 89 -1.58 0.10 1.07
CA VAL A 89 -1.68 -0.71 2.28
C VAL A 89 -0.32 -0.68 2.97
N GLY A 90 -0.29 -0.19 4.21
CA GLY A 90 0.92 -0.15 5.00
C GLY A 90 0.93 -1.27 6.03
N LEU A 91 1.98 -2.06 6.04
CA LEU A 91 2.09 -3.21 6.93
C LEU A 91 3.48 -3.22 7.55
N GLY A 92 3.57 -2.96 8.84
CA GLY A 92 4.85 -2.88 9.53
C GLY A 92 4.77 -1.98 10.74
N GLY A 93 5.91 -1.41 11.12
CA GLY A 93 6.00 -0.53 12.26
C GLY A 93 5.56 0.89 11.95
N GLY A 94 5.74 1.78 12.94
CA GLY A 94 5.27 3.15 12.83
C GLY A 94 5.82 3.91 11.63
N LYS A 95 7.09 3.73 11.33
CA LYS A 95 7.69 4.43 10.20
C LYS A 95 7.11 3.96 8.87
N THR A 96 6.83 2.68 8.75
CA THR A 96 6.21 2.12 7.56
C THR A 96 4.83 2.70 7.37
N ILE A 97 4.06 2.75 8.46
CA ILE A 97 2.70 3.27 8.43
C ILE A 97 2.70 4.75 8.06
N ASP A 98 3.58 5.53 8.68
CA ASP A 98 3.68 6.96 8.38
C ASP A 98 4.05 7.21 6.93
N THR A 99 4.97 6.41 6.41
CA THR A 99 5.40 6.54 5.03
C THR A 99 4.24 6.18 4.08
N ALA A 100 3.51 5.12 4.40
CA ALA A 100 2.36 4.72 3.57
C ALA A 100 1.29 5.81 3.54
N LYS A 101 1.04 6.44 4.69
CA LYS A 101 0.08 7.54 4.75
C LYS A 101 0.53 8.72 3.89
N ALA A 102 1.83 9.04 3.96
CA ALA A 102 2.37 10.14 3.17
C ALA A 102 2.28 9.86 1.67
N ILE A 103 2.49 8.62 1.28
CA ILE A 103 2.38 8.23 -0.12
C ILE A 103 0.94 8.36 -0.61
N ALA A 104 -0.01 7.96 0.22
CA ALA A 104 -1.41 8.01 -0.14
C ALA A 104 -1.97 9.44 -0.18
N ASP A 105 -1.33 10.32 0.55
CA ASP A 105 -1.78 11.71 0.66
C ASP A 105 -1.42 12.58 -0.61
#